data_dedd9065a2b14cb5c46f4c812b4fa574
#
_entry.id   dedd9065a2b14cb5c46f4c812b4fa574
#
_cell.length_a   1.000
_cell.length_b   1.000
_cell.length_c   1.000
_cell.angle_alpha   90.00
_cell.angle_beta   90.00
_cell.angle_gamma   90.00
#
_symmetry.space_group_name_H-M   'P 1'
#
loop_
_entity.id
_entity.type
_entity.pdbx_description
1 polymer ?
#
loop_
_entity_poly.entity_id
_entity_poly.type
_entity_poly.pdbx_seq_one_letter_code
_entity_poly.pdbx_strand_id
1 'polypeptide(L)'
;MLPDAVGAEHGPGGRAALVRAALGHCRAEVGGVRDDPAGEVGRVTAGRGQPGRVIADPADFGPEVTKRSPYQSGPATWPVLGTDCVWQQKKPVRSVLATRSRSFEVPAAGGKGPMRLSAVVTVHRGRVDAQWEMAESVEETMRCPTQQLRKGELIGSLVSASLAHGESRQNNSEDALIETGTYRSSTLGGPFPYVWQQAQTLQFTVAVTGKGAKGWTGEEIDVLTTRAQAAMLLRLKAAVEKQK
;
A
#
# COMPACT_ATOMS: atom_id res chain seq x y z
N MET A 1 34.41 0.44 52.71
CA MET A 1 35.35 -0.08 51.67
C MET A 1 34.54 -0.78 50.65
N LEU A 2 34.40 -0.14 49.49
CA LEU A 2 33.91 -0.68 48.22
C LEU A 2 34.98 -1.62 47.63
N PRO A 3 34.64 -2.53 46.69
CA PRO A 3 34.86 -2.10 45.33
C PRO A 3 33.73 -2.38 44.33
N ASP A 4 33.78 -1.60 43.26
CA ASP A 4 33.02 -1.56 42.04
C ASP A 4 32.90 -2.89 41.31
N ALA A 5 31.72 -3.10 40.66
CA ALA A 5 31.57 -4.04 39.57
C ALA A 5 30.94 -3.35 38.38
N VAL A 6 31.71 -3.34 37.33
CA VAL A 6 31.55 -2.74 36.01
C VAL A 6 30.28 -3.24 35.32
N GLY A 7 29.55 -2.30 34.74
CA GLY A 7 28.41 -2.55 33.88
C GLY A 7 28.84 -3.13 32.52
N ALA A 8 28.04 -4.06 32.02
CA ALA A 8 28.08 -4.50 30.64
C ALA A 8 26.81 -3.98 29.94
N GLU A 9 26.99 -2.97 29.13
CA GLU A 9 25.95 -2.46 28.22
C GLU A 9 25.68 -3.49 27.12
N HIS A 10 24.50 -4.06 27.13
CA HIS A 10 23.99 -4.82 25.97
C HIS A 10 23.16 -3.89 25.08
N GLY A 11 23.77 -3.46 23.99
CA GLY A 11 23.10 -2.67 22.95
C GLY A 11 22.06 -3.49 22.19
N PRO A 12 20.96 -2.87 21.74
CA PRO A 12 19.81 -3.54 21.11
C PRO A 12 20.00 -3.85 19.62
N GLY A 13 21.25 -4.07 19.16
CA GLY A 13 21.56 -4.24 17.73
C GLY A 13 21.45 -5.65 17.15
N GLY A 14 21.25 -6.69 17.97
CA GLY A 14 21.48 -8.08 17.54
C GLY A 14 20.27 -8.82 16.95
N ARG A 15 19.04 -8.40 17.22
CA ARG A 15 17.85 -9.18 16.81
C ARG A 15 17.29 -8.82 15.43
N ALA A 16 17.38 -7.58 14.99
CA ALA A 16 16.92 -7.17 13.67
C ALA A 16 17.78 -7.74 12.52
N ALA A 17 19.07 -7.97 12.76
CA ALA A 17 19.96 -8.58 11.78
C ALA A 17 19.67 -10.09 11.57
N LEU A 18 19.23 -10.80 12.61
CA LEU A 18 18.91 -12.23 12.53
C LEU A 18 17.63 -12.52 11.75
N VAL A 19 16.61 -11.66 11.85
CA VAL A 19 15.36 -11.81 11.06
C VAL A 19 15.63 -11.58 9.57
N ARG A 20 16.47 -10.61 9.21
CA ARG A 20 16.91 -10.40 7.82
C ARG A 20 17.73 -11.57 7.26
N ALA A 21 18.55 -12.21 8.10
CA ALA A 21 19.32 -13.39 7.70
C ALA A 21 18.40 -14.61 7.49
N ALA A 22 17.37 -14.79 8.32
CA ALA A 22 16.41 -15.89 8.17
C ALA A 22 15.59 -15.78 6.88
N LEU A 23 15.10 -14.57 6.54
CA LEU A 23 14.39 -14.33 5.25
C LEU A 23 15.33 -14.46 4.05
N GLY A 24 16.59 -14.08 4.19
CA GLY A 24 17.60 -14.27 3.14
C GLY A 24 17.92 -15.75 2.89
N HIS A 25 17.86 -16.62 3.90
CA HIS A 25 18.11 -18.07 3.76
C HIS A 25 16.90 -18.83 3.20
N CYS A 26 15.67 -18.41 3.49
CA CYS A 26 14.50 -18.98 2.84
C CYS A 26 14.48 -18.74 1.30
N ARG A 27 15.19 -17.71 0.82
CA ARG A 27 15.36 -17.45 -0.62
C ARG A 27 16.30 -18.49 -1.29
N ALA A 28 17.13 -19.18 -0.53
CA ALA A 28 18.11 -20.15 -1.04
C ALA A 28 17.63 -21.62 -0.99
N GLU A 29 16.59 -21.93 -0.20
CA GLU A 29 16.13 -23.30 0.01
C GLU A 29 14.78 -23.65 -0.63
N VAL A 30 14.07 -22.70 -1.25
CA VAL A 30 13.01 -23.03 -2.18
C VAL A 30 13.69 -23.57 -3.44
N GLY A 31 14.01 -24.86 -3.38
CA GLY A 31 14.71 -25.59 -4.40
C GLY A 31 14.07 -25.38 -5.75
N GLY A 32 14.92 -25.02 -6.70
CA GLY A 32 14.81 -25.35 -8.11
C GLY A 32 13.41 -25.39 -8.68
N VAL A 33 12.67 -24.28 -8.67
CA VAL A 33 11.73 -24.02 -9.75
C VAL A 33 12.62 -23.83 -10.97
N ARG A 34 12.77 -24.90 -11.74
CA ARG A 34 13.36 -24.84 -13.08
C ARG A 34 12.67 -23.70 -13.78
N ASP A 35 13.46 -22.75 -14.26
CA ASP A 35 13.01 -21.76 -15.23
C ASP A 35 12.33 -22.55 -16.35
N ASP A 36 11.01 -22.52 -16.37
CA ASP A 36 10.22 -23.16 -17.40
C ASP A 36 10.37 -22.26 -18.65
N PRO A 37 11.08 -22.71 -19.69
CA PRO A 37 11.31 -21.89 -20.89
C PRO A 37 10.03 -21.61 -21.68
N ALA A 38 8.89 -22.19 -21.27
CA ALA A 38 7.56 -21.92 -21.83
C ALA A 38 6.83 -20.72 -21.19
N GLY A 39 7.39 -20.12 -20.16
CA GLY A 39 6.80 -18.98 -19.41
C GLY A 39 7.16 -17.59 -19.93
N GLU A 40 7.62 -17.44 -21.16
CA GLU A 40 7.72 -16.13 -21.82
C GLU A 40 6.36 -15.61 -22.28
N VAL A 41 5.36 -15.71 -21.37
CA VAL A 41 4.07 -15.06 -21.53
C VAL A 41 4.30 -13.57 -21.29
N GLY A 42 4.58 -12.88 -22.41
CA GLY A 42 4.38 -11.46 -22.55
C GLY A 42 5.04 -10.63 -21.45
N ARG A 43 6.33 -10.33 -21.59
CA ARG A 43 6.91 -9.13 -21.00
C ARG A 43 6.04 -7.95 -21.45
N VAL A 44 4.98 -7.67 -20.70
CA VAL A 44 4.23 -6.44 -20.90
C VAL A 44 5.24 -5.31 -20.73
N THR A 45 5.71 -4.77 -21.84
CA THR A 45 6.60 -3.60 -21.83
C THR A 45 5.76 -2.45 -21.24
N ALA A 46 5.78 -2.36 -19.91
CA ALA A 46 5.13 -1.29 -19.17
C ALA A 46 5.78 0.02 -19.57
N GLY A 47 5.31 0.61 -20.65
CA GLY A 47 5.73 1.93 -21.08
C GLY A 47 5.54 2.90 -19.92
N ARG A 48 6.50 3.80 -19.70
CA ARG A 48 6.46 4.81 -18.62
C ARG A 48 5.17 5.62 -18.51
N GLY A 49 4.28 5.54 -19.52
CA GLY A 49 2.98 6.19 -19.55
C GLY A 49 1.81 5.40 -18.97
N GLN A 50 1.94 4.10 -18.73
CA GLN A 50 0.82 3.23 -18.30
C GLN A 50 0.26 3.56 -16.90
N PRO A 51 1.06 3.85 -15.86
CA PRO A 51 0.50 4.19 -14.55
C PRO A 51 -0.49 5.36 -14.58
N GLY A 52 -0.25 6.35 -15.47
CA GLY A 52 -1.12 7.51 -15.60
C GLY A 52 -2.51 7.23 -16.18
N ARG A 53 -2.66 6.13 -16.94
CA ARG A 53 -3.93 5.71 -17.54
C ARG A 53 -4.73 4.76 -16.65
N VAL A 54 -4.05 4.08 -15.73
CA VAL A 54 -4.65 3.09 -14.82
C VAL A 54 -5.15 3.74 -13.54
N ILE A 55 -4.39 4.70 -12.99
CA ILE A 55 -4.68 5.32 -11.70
C ILE A 55 -6.05 6.00 -11.66
N ALA A 56 -6.72 5.93 -10.52
CA ALA A 56 -8.05 6.49 -10.32
C ALA A 56 -8.14 8.00 -10.64
N ASP A 57 -9.30 8.42 -11.11
CA ASP A 57 -9.73 9.81 -11.22
C ASP A 57 -10.84 10.10 -10.19
N PRO A 58 -11.19 11.37 -9.91
CA PRO A 58 -12.22 11.71 -8.92
C PRO A 58 -13.55 10.96 -9.14
N ALA A 59 -14.01 10.87 -10.38
CA ALA A 59 -15.25 10.19 -10.74
C ALA A 59 -15.28 8.69 -10.41
N ASP A 60 -14.11 8.05 -10.29
CA ASP A 60 -14.01 6.63 -9.91
C ASP A 60 -14.41 6.40 -8.46
N PHE A 61 -14.22 7.37 -7.60
CA PHE A 61 -14.67 7.31 -6.21
C PHE A 61 -16.16 7.67 -6.09
N GLY A 62 -16.58 8.78 -6.71
CA GLY A 62 -17.95 9.25 -6.67
C GLY A 62 -18.08 10.70 -7.16
N PRO A 63 -19.32 11.18 -7.34
CA PRO A 63 -19.58 12.50 -7.92
C PRO A 63 -19.13 13.66 -7.04
N GLU A 64 -19.04 13.46 -5.72
CA GLU A 64 -18.67 14.51 -4.74
C GLU A 64 -17.15 14.62 -4.54
N VAL A 65 -16.38 13.73 -5.17
CA VAL A 65 -14.93 13.68 -4.99
C VAL A 65 -14.25 14.69 -5.89
N THR A 66 -13.33 15.45 -5.32
CA THR A 66 -12.57 16.49 -6.01
C THR A 66 -11.06 16.21 -5.95
N LYS A 67 -10.30 16.86 -6.83
CA LYS A 67 -8.84 16.82 -6.81
C LYS A 67 -8.32 17.62 -5.62
N ARG A 68 -7.36 17.03 -4.86
CA ARG A 68 -6.69 17.70 -3.75
C ARG A 68 -5.25 18.03 -4.12
N SER A 69 -4.83 19.25 -3.82
CA SER A 69 -3.42 19.67 -4.08
C SER A 69 -2.45 19.14 -3.01
N PRO A 70 -1.26 18.63 -3.40
CA PRO A 70 -0.85 18.30 -4.76
C PRO A 70 -1.63 17.11 -5.30
N TYR A 71 -2.21 17.25 -6.50
CA TYR A 71 -3.10 16.24 -7.06
C TYR A 71 -2.37 14.97 -7.47
N GLN A 72 -1.27 15.13 -8.18
CA GLN A 72 -0.55 14.01 -8.76
C GLN A 72 0.94 14.11 -8.47
N SER A 73 1.52 13.00 -8.07
CA SER A 73 2.97 12.86 -7.94
C SER A 73 3.44 11.58 -8.63
N GLY A 74 4.63 11.67 -9.23
CA GLY A 74 5.43 10.51 -9.61
C GLY A 74 6.64 10.55 -8.69
N PRO A 75 6.58 9.91 -7.52
CA PRO A 75 7.59 10.11 -6.51
C PRO A 75 8.95 9.63 -6.99
N ALA A 76 9.95 10.48 -6.79
CA ALA A 76 11.35 10.08 -6.85
C ALA A 76 11.76 9.26 -5.63
N THR A 77 10.84 9.08 -4.69
CA THR A 77 11.02 8.36 -3.44
C THR A 77 9.94 7.29 -3.25
N TRP A 78 10.27 6.28 -2.47
CA TRP A 78 9.41 5.15 -2.13
C TRP A 78 9.09 5.17 -0.62
N PRO A 79 7.83 5.01 -0.21
CA PRO A 79 7.49 4.94 1.20
C PRO A 79 8.01 3.61 1.80
N VAL A 80 8.64 3.70 2.95
CA VAL A 80 9.15 2.55 3.71
C VAL A 80 8.80 2.76 5.18
N LEU A 81 8.17 1.77 5.80
CA LEU A 81 7.91 1.79 7.23
C LEU A 81 9.18 1.43 8.01
N GLY A 82 9.64 2.37 8.82
CA GLY A 82 10.78 2.16 9.71
C GLY A 82 10.49 1.14 10.82
N THR A 83 11.54 0.66 11.47
CA THR A 83 11.41 -0.22 12.66
C THR A 83 10.76 0.48 13.85
N ASP A 84 10.76 1.81 13.84
CA ASP A 84 10.09 2.70 14.78
C ASP A 84 8.61 2.97 14.44
N CYS A 85 8.07 2.25 13.45
CA CYS A 85 6.70 2.42 12.94
C CYS A 85 6.42 3.83 12.37
N VAL A 86 7.45 4.50 11.87
CA VAL A 86 7.34 5.81 11.21
C VAL A 86 7.58 5.65 9.70
N TRP A 87 6.66 6.14 8.88
CA TRP A 87 6.82 6.16 7.42
C TRP A 87 7.89 7.14 6.98
N GLN A 88 8.83 6.66 6.20
CA GLN A 88 9.97 7.40 5.67
C GLN A 88 9.96 7.36 4.14
N GLN A 89 10.46 8.42 3.52
CA GLN A 89 10.65 8.46 2.08
C GLN A 89 12.09 8.06 1.74
N LYS A 90 12.28 6.94 1.07
CA LYS A 90 13.60 6.42 0.66
C LYS A 90 13.69 6.34 -0.87
N LYS A 91 14.86 6.08 -1.41
CA LYS A 91 15.01 5.80 -2.84
C LYS A 91 14.20 4.55 -3.19
N PRO A 92 13.53 4.51 -4.35
CA PRO A 92 12.83 3.30 -4.81
C PRO A 92 13.76 2.10 -4.84
N VAL A 93 13.25 0.97 -4.40
CA VAL A 93 13.96 -0.31 -4.52
C VAL A 93 14.07 -0.72 -5.97
N ARG A 94 15.08 -1.54 -6.31
CA ARG A 94 15.36 -1.94 -7.71
C ARG A 94 14.21 -2.69 -8.38
N SER A 95 13.33 -3.32 -7.61
CA SER A 95 12.13 -4.01 -8.09
C SER A 95 11.05 -3.07 -8.63
N VAL A 96 11.02 -1.82 -8.20
CA VAL A 96 10.04 -0.82 -8.63
C VAL A 96 10.53 -0.09 -9.88
N LEU A 97 9.80 -0.22 -10.99
CA LEU A 97 10.09 0.45 -12.26
C LEU A 97 9.44 1.83 -12.36
N ALA A 98 8.21 1.95 -11.86
CA ALA A 98 7.47 3.20 -11.87
C ALA A 98 6.38 3.17 -10.80
N THR A 99 6.08 4.33 -10.24
CA THR A 99 4.93 4.52 -9.36
C THR A 99 4.27 5.86 -9.65
N ARG A 100 2.99 5.95 -9.37
CA ARG A 100 2.21 7.18 -9.48
C ARG A 100 1.16 7.23 -8.41
N SER A 101 0.99 8.39 -7.80
CA SER A 101 -0.05 8.64 -6.82
C SER A 101 -0.91 9.84 -7.19
N ARG A 102 -2.17 9.82 -6.77
CA ARG A 102 -3.12 10.93 -6.85
C ARG A 102 -3.82 11.13 -5.52
N SER A 103 -4.11 12.38 -5.19
CA SER A 103 -4.77 12.79 -3.95
C SER A 103 -6.12 13.42 -4.24
N PHE A 104 -7.11 13.05 -3.44
CA PHE A 104 -8.48 13.50 -3.60
C PHE A 104 -9.06 13.93 -2.25
N GLU A 105 -10.18 14.61 -2.30
CA GLU A 105 -10.94 15.02 -1.13
C GLU A 105 -12.44 14.97 -1.43
N VAL A 106 -13.22 14.49 -0.46
CA VAL A 106 -14.64 14.83 -0.38
C VAL A 106 -14.72 16.07 0.47
N PRO A 107 -15.16 17.23 -0.05
CA PRO A 107 -15.30 18.46 0.74
C PRO A 107 -16.27 18.27 1.90
N ALA A 108 -16.10 19.09 2.94
CA ALA A 108 -17.04 19.10 4.06
C ALA A 108 -18.44 19.51 3.60
N ALA A 109 -19.45 18.71 3.90
CA ALA A 109 -20.84 18.96 3.57
C ALA A 109 -21.78 18.17 4.50
N GLY A 110 -23.01 18.64 4.67
CA GLY A 110 -24.05 17.88 5.39
C GLY A 110 -23.69 17.50 6.83
N GLY A 111 -22.89 18.31 7.52
CA GLY A 111 -22.43 17.99 8.88
C GLY A 111 -21.24 17.04 8.95
N LYS A 112 -20.74 16.53 7.80
CA LYS A 112 -19.54 15.72 7.69
C LYS A 112 -18.29 16.59 7.44
N GLY A 113 -17.18 16.21 8.07
CA GLY A 113 -15.88 16.83 7.82
C GLY A 113 -15.25 16.41 6.49
N PRO A 114 -14.18 17.10 6.03
CA PRO A 114 -13.53 16.78 4.77
C PRO A 114 -12.78 15.44 4.87
N MET A 115 -13.13 14.49 4.01
CA MET A 115 -12.48 13.17 3.96
C MET A 115 -11.38 13.17 2.89
N ARG A 116 -10.23 12.59 3.22
CA ARG A 116 -9.08 12.49 2.31
C ARG A 116 -8.98 11.10 1.70
N LEU A 117 -8.81 11.08 0.38
CA LEU A 117 -8.64 9.86 -0.40
C LEU A 117 -7.33 9.90 -1.18
N SER A 118 -6.77 8.75 -1.49
CA SER A 118 -5.63 8.64 -2.38
C SER A 118 -5.65 7.34 -3.17
N ALA A 119 -5.00 7.34 -4.32
CA ALA A 119 -4.77 6.15 -5.12
C ALA A 119 -3.29 6.08 -5.53
N VAL A 120 -2.78 4.86 -5.61
CA VAL A 120 -1.40 4.57 -6.03
C VAL A 120 -1.42 3.42 -7.03
N VAL A 121 -0.57 3.52 -8.05
CA VAL A 121 -0.25 2.41 -8.96
C VAL A 121 1.25 2.23 -8.95
N THR A 122 1.71 1.01 -8.74
CA THR A 122 3.11 0.63 -8.84
C THR A 122 3.31 -0.40 -9.94
N VAL A 123 4.39 -0.25 -10.68
CA VAL A 123 4.86 -1.20 -11.69
C VAL A 123 6.16 -1.80 -11.20
N HIS A 124 6.18 -3.10 -11.02
CA HIS A 124 7.35 -3.87 -10.62
C HIS A 124 8.08 -4.47 -11.83
N ARG A 125 9.30 -4.96 -11.63
CA ARG A 125 10.06 -5.68 -12.67
C ARG A 125 9.42 -6.99 -13.05
N GLY A 126 8.78 -7.66 -12.10
CA GLY A 126 8.14 -8.94 -12.28
C GLY A 126 6.98 -9.17 -11.31
N ARG A 127 6.22 -10.23 -11.61
CA ARG A 127 5.09 -10.66 -10.78
C ARG A 127 5.52 -10.99 -9.34
N VAL A 128 6.66 -11.65 -9.18
CA VAL A 128 7.18 -12.02 -7.85
C VAL A 128 7.49 -10.78 -7.02
N ASP A 129 8.04 -9.71 -7.63
CA ASP A 129 8.29 -8.47 -6.91
C ASP A 129 7.00 -7.80 -6.44
N ALA A 130 5.92 -7.87 -7.25
CA ALA A 130 4.60 -7.37 -6.86
C ALA A 130 3.97 -8.20 -5.72
N GLN A 131 4.13 -9.52 -5.75
CA GLN A 131 3.70 -10.42 -4.66
C GLN A 131 4.47 -10.14 -3.35
N TRP A 132 5.76 -9.81 -3.44
CA TRP A 132 6.54 -9.42 -2.27
C TRP A 132 6.02 -8.12 -1.63
N GLU A 133 5.61 -7.11 -2.43
CA GLU A 133 4.98 -5.89 -1.88
C GLU A 133 3.71 -6.24 -1.09
N MET A 134 2.88 -7.17 -1.59
CA MET A 134 1.68 -7.62 -0.86
C MET A 134 2.04 -8.26 0.49
N ALA A 135 3.05 -9.12 0.51
CA ALA A 135 3.51 -9.78 1.73
C ALA A 135 4.13 -8.79 2.73
N GLU A 136 4.91 -7.82 2.24
CA GLU A 136 5.48 -6.74 3.05
C GLU A 136 4.38 -5.90 3.72
N SER A 137 3.29 -5.59 3.01
CA SER A 137 2.16 -4.84 3.57
C SER A 137 1.51 -5.56 4.75
N VAL A 138 1.34 -6.88 4.66
CA VAL A 138 0.82 -7.69 5.78
C VAL A 138 1.79 -7.70 6.96
N GLU A 139 3.09 -7.89 6.69
CA GLU A 139 4.13 -7.88 7.73
C GLU A 139 4.19 -6.53 8.45
N GLU A 140 4.11 -5.43 7.69
CA GLU A 140 4.12 -4.07 8.25
C GLU A 140 2.96 -3.84 9.22
N THR A 141 1.76 -4.31 8.91
CA THR A 141 0.61 -4.19 9.81
C THR A 141 0.76 -5.06 11.05
N MET A 142 1.27 -6.29 10.90
CA MET A 142 1.51 -7.19 12.03
C MET A 142 2.59 -6.64 12.97
N ARG A 143 3.65 -6.06 12.43
CA ARG A 143 4.76 -5.50 13.19
C ARG A 143 4.41 -4.15 13.82
N CYS A 144 3.63 -3.34 13.10
CA CYS A 144 3.31 -1.97 13.47
C CYS A 144 1.79 -1.72 13.39
N PRO A 145 0.99 -2.22 14.35
CA PRO A 145 -0.47 -1.98 14.35
C PRO A 145 -0.85 -0.51 14.60
N THR A 146 0.13 0.32 14.91
CA THR A 146 0.04 1.78 14.95
C THR A 146 1.23 2.36 14.21
N GLN A 147 0.95 3.26 13.26
CA GLN A 147 1.97 3.81 12.39
C GLN A 147 1.85 5.33 12.31
N GLN A 148 2.98 6.01 12.33
CA GLN A 148 3.04 7.45 12.09
C GLN A 148 3.25 7.70 10.59
N LEU A 149 2.23 8.27 9.93
CA LEU A 149 2.30 8.62 8.51
C LEU A 149 3.22 9.81 8.24
N ARG A 150 3.10 10.83 9.11
CA ARG A 150 3.92 12.04 9.16
C ARG A 150 3.68 12.76 10.48
N LYS A 151 4.41 13.84 10.75
CA LYS A 151 4.22 14.64 11.95
C LYS A 151 2.75 15.07 12.08
N GLY A 152 2.11 14.68 13.18
CA GLY A 152 0.71 14.99 13.48
C GLY A 152 -0.33 14.14 12.74
N GLU A 153 0.06 13.07 12.04
CA GLU A 153 -0.88 12.11 11.44
C GLU A 153 -0.49 10.67 11.82
N LEU A 154 -1.45 9.96 12.40
CA LEU A 154 -1.31 8.58 12.86
C LEU A 154 -2.44 7.72 12.27
N ILE A 155 -2.11 6.49 11.93
CA ILE A 155 -3.08 5.41 11.77
C ILE A 155 -2.83 4.39 12.89
N GLY A 156 -3.87 3.75 13.39
CA GLY A 156 -3.73 2.82 14.50
C GLY A 156 -4.85 1.82 14.58
N SER A 157 -4.70 0.85 15.45
CA SER A 157 -5.61 -0.30 15.57
C SER A 157 -5.80 -1.00 14.22
N LEU A 158 -4.70 -1.12 13.45
CA LEU A 158 -4.73 -1.71 12.13
C LEU A 158 -5.01 -3.21 12.21
N VAL A 159 -5.92 -3.65 11.36
CA VAL A 159 -6.24 -5.06 11.12
C VAL A 159 -6.19 -5.28 9.62
N SER A 160 -5.38 -6.24 9.19
CA SER A 160 -5.29 -6.69 7.81
C SER A 160 -6.08 -7.96 7.60
N ALA A 161 -6.78 -8.04 6.48
CA ALA A 161 -7.41 -9.26 5.99
C ALA A 161 -7.03 -9.48 4.52
N SER A 162 -6.57 -10.69 4.20
CA SER A 162 -6.44 -11.13 2.82
C SER A 162 -7.81 -11.51 2.28
N LEU A 163 -8.14 -11.02 1.10
CA LEU A 163 -9.38 -11.39 0.41
C LEU A 163 -9.08 -12.61 -0.46
N ALA A 164 -9.63 -13.76 -0.07
CA ALA A 164 -9.45 -15.01 -0.82
C ALA A 164 -9.97 -14.88 -2.26
N HIS A 165 -9.28 -15.57 -3.17
CA HIS A 165 -9.67 -15.64 -4.59
C HIS A 165 -11.12 -16.17 -4.69
N GLY A 166 -12.02 -15.41 -5.29
CA GLY A 166 -13.44 -15.78 -5.48
C GLY A 166 -14.42 -15.23 -4.44
N GLU A 167 -13.97 -14.79 -3.26
CA GLU A 167 -14.82 -14.12 -2.28
C GLU A 167 -14.88 -12.61 -2.49
N SER A 168 -13.93 -12.08 -3.24
CA SER A 168 -13.84 -10.65 -3.43
C SER A 168 -14.77 -10.18 -4.53
N ARG A 169 -15.36 -9.06 -4.31
CA ARG A 169 -16.00 -8.18 -5.29
C ARG A 169 -15.09 -7.87 -6.50
N GLN A 170 -13.91 -8.49 -6.57
CA GLN A 170 -12.82 -8.18 -7.48
C GLN A 170 -12.25 -9.43 -8.15
N ASN A 171 -13.03 -10.04 -9.04
CA ASN A 171 -12.57 -11.14 -9.90
C ASN A 171 -11.42 -10.77 -10.87
N ASN A 172 -10.83 -9.58 -10.71
CA ASN A 172 -9.83 -9.04 -11.62
C ASN A 172 -8.42 -8.93 -11.01
N SER A 173 -8.21 -9.40 -9.80
CA SER A 173 -6.89 -9.44 -9.15
C SER A 173 -6.46 -10.88 -8.84
N GLU A 174 -5.15 -11.09 -8.73
CA GLU A 174 -4.54 -12.36 -8.33
C GLU A 174 -4.41 -12.45 -6.82
N ASP A 175 -4.23 -11.31 -6.16
CA ASP A 175 -4.20 -11.16 -4.72
C ASP A 175 -4.82 -9.84 -4.31
N ALA A 176 -5.46 -9.78 -3.15
CA ALA A 176 -6.06 -8.58 -2.61
C ALA A 176 -6.01 -8.55 -1.08
N LEU A 177 -5.83 -7.36 -0.55
CA LEU A 177 -5.67 -7.08 0.86
C LEU A 177 -6.53 -5.87 1.23
N ILE A 178 -7.19 -5.94 2.37
CA ILE A 178 -7.84 -4.81 3.01
C ILE A 178 -7.26 -4.59 4.40
N GLU A 179 -6.98 -3.35 4.73
CA GLU A 179 -6.66 -2.91 6.08
C GLU A 179 -7.71 -1.92 6.57
N THR A 180 -8.13 -2.12 7.79
CA THR A 180 -9.02 -1.19 8.49
C THR A 180 -8.38 -0.76 9.80
N GLY A 181 -8.80 0.40 10.29
CA GLY A 181 -8.28 0.93 11.55
C GLY A 181 -8.81 2.32 11.84
N THR A 182 -8.02 3.08 12.57
CA THR A 182 -8.35 4.47 12.93
C THR A 182 -7.33 5.45 12.38
N TYR A 183 -7.80 6.63 12.00
CA TYR A 183 -6.98 7.77 11.57
C TYR A 183 -7.10 8.91 12.58
N ARG A 184 -5.99 9.52 12.95
CA ARG A 184 -5.91 10.73 13.80
C ARG A 184 -5.08 11.80 13.11
N SER A 185 -5.52 13.02 13.22
CA SER A 185 -4.80 14.18 12.67
C SER A 185 -4.79 15.31 13.69
N SER A 186 -3.64 15.95 13.88
CA SER A 186 -3.54 17.14 14.73
C SER A 186 -4.41 18.30 14.26
N THR A 187 -4.77 18.33 12.97
CA THR A 187 -5.61 19.39 12.38
C THR A 187 -7.08 19.02 12.24
N LEU A 188 -7.39 17.74 11.99
CA LEU A 188 -8.76 17.27 11.78
C LEU A 188 -9.36 16.58 13.01
N GLY A 189 -8.54 16.23 14.00
CA GLY A 189 -8.96 15.47 15.17
C GLY A 189 -8.94 13.95 14.93
N GLY A 190 -9.89 13.26 15.49
CA GLY A 190 -10.05 11.80 15.44
C GLY A 190 -10.17 11.19 16.85
N PRO A 191 -10.30 9.83 16.97
CA PRO A 191 -10.12 8.86 15.88
C PRO A 191 -11.28 8.86 14.89
N PHE A 192 -10.94 8.71 13.62
CA PHE A 192 -11.88 8.52 12.52
C PHE A 192 -11.60 7.17 11.83
N PRO A 193 -12.54 6.59 11.08
CA PRO A 193 -12.27 5.37 10.33
C PRO A 193 -11.15 5.55 9.31
N TYR A 194 -10.36 4.49 9.13
CA TYR A 194 -9.32 4.35 8.13
C TYR A 194 -9.56 3.07 7.34
N VAL A 195 -9.47 3.16 6.02
CA VAL A 195 -9.55 2.03 5.11
C VAL A 195 -8.42 2.15 4.10
N TRP A 196 -7.71 1.06 3.86
CA TRP A 196 -6.73 0.91 2.80
C TRP A 196 -6.97 -0.43 2.10
N GLN A 197 -6.94 -0.40 0.79
CA GLN A 197 -7.13 -1.59 -0.03
C GLN A 197 -6.01 -1.67 -1.03
N GLN A 198 -5.41 -2.85 -1.19
CA GLN A 198 -4.39 -3.13 -2.18
C GLN A 198 -4.77 -4.38 -2.97
N ALA A 199 -4.45 -4.38 -4.24
CA ALA A 199 -4.62 -5.54 -5.09
C ALA A 199 -3.41 -5.69 -6.03
N GLN A 200 -3.06 -6.95 -6.33
CA GLN A 200 -1.98 -7.30 -7.24
C GLN A 200 -2.54 -8.04 -8.45
N THR A 201 -2.04 -7.69 -9.64
CA THR A 201 -2.24 -8.45 -10.85
C THR A 201 -1.00 -8.33 -11.75
N LEU A 202 -0.47 -9.46 -12.19
CA LEU A 202 0.81 -9.54 -12.90
C LEU A 202 1.92 -8.81 -12.11
N GLN A 203 2.65 -7.91 -12.76
CA GLN A 203 3.69 -7.07 -12.14
C GLN A 203 3.17 -5.73 -11.59
N PHE A 204 1.88 -5.58 -11.40
CA PHE A 204 1.27 -4.33 -10.93
C PHE A 204 0.68 -4.50 -9.55
N THR A 205 0.81 -3.47 -8.72
CA THR A 205 -0.01 -3.26 -7.53
C THR A 205 -0.81 -1.98 -7.68
N VAL A 206 -2.03 -2.00 -7.22
CA VAL A 206 -2.92 -0.83 -7.12
C VAL A 206 -3.39 -0.72 -5.68
N ALA A 207 -3.31 0.48 -5.12
CA ALA A 207 -3.78 0.73 -3.77
C ALA A 207 -4.65 1.97 -3.71
N VAL A 208 -5.65 1.93 -2.84
CA VAL A 208 -6.57 3.04 -2.57
C VAL A 208 -6.73 3.22 -1.07
N THR A 209 -6.69 4.46 -0.61
CA THR A 209 -6.78 4.80 0.81
C THR A 209 -7.92 5.77 1.07
N GLY A 210 -8.66 5.53 2.14
CA GLY A 210 -9.61 6.47 2.71
C GLY A 210 -9.26 6.83 4.16
N LYS A 211 -9.02 8.12 4.41
CA LYS A 211 -8.80 8.68 5.74
C LYS A 211 -10.04 9.48 6.13
N GLY A 212 -10.84 8.91 7.03
CA GLY A 212 -12.09 9.48 7.46
C GLY A 212 -11.96 10.84 8.16
N ALA A 213 -13.10 11.44 8.41
CA ALA A 213 -13.27 12.66 9.17
C ALA A 213 -14.55 12.57 9.97
N LYS A 214 -14.89 13.63 10.73
CA LYS A 214 -16.13 13.70 11.51
C LYS A 214 -17.36 13.32 10.65
N GLY A 215 -18.19 12.42 11.14
CA GLY A 215 -19.46 12.02 10.52
C GLY A 215 -19.34 10.96 9.42
N TRP A 216 -18.14 10.47 9.09
CA TRP A 216 -17.94 9.38 8.15
C TRP A 216 -17.87 8.03 8.88
N THR A 217 -18.48 7.00 8.30
CA THR A 217 -18.38 5.61 8.75
C THR A 217 -17.33 4.83 7.95
N GLY A 218 -16.86 3.71 8.49
CA GLY A 218 -15.94 2.82 7.78
C GLY A 218 -16.56 2.25 6.51
N GLU A 219 -17.85 1.90 6.55
CA GLU A 219 -18.58 1.36 5.40
C GLU A 219 -18.69 2.37 4.24
N GLU A 220 -18.98 3.64 4.54
CA GLU A 220 -19.02 4.69 3.51
C GLU A 220 -17.66 4.87 2.82
N ILE A 221 -16.57 4.79 3.60
CA ILE A 221 -15.21 4.88 3.06
C ILE A 221 -14.89 3.65 2.21
N ASP A 222 -15.25 2.46 2.69
CA ASP A 222 -15.05 1.20 1.97
C ASP A 222 -15.75 1.20 0.61
N VAL A 223 -16.98 1.67 0.54
CA VAL A 223 -17.72 1.79 -0.73
C VAL A 223 -16.97 2.66 -1.75
N LEU A 224 -16.45 3.81 -1.33
CA LEU A 224 -15.72 4.73 -2.21
C LEU A 224 -14.38 4.12 -2.67
N THR A 225 -13.63 3.53 -1.75
CA THR A 225 -12.32 2.93 -2.04
C THR A 225 -12.45 1.68 -2.91
N THR A 226 -13.42 0.81 -2.64
CA THR A 226 -13.72 -0.39 -3.46
C THR A 226 -14.09 0.00 -4.89
N ARG A 227 -14.94 1.01 -5.07
CA ARG A 227 -15.33 1.49 -6.39
C ARG A 227 -14.13 1.98 -7.20
N ALA A 228 -13.26 2.79 -6.60
CA ALA A 228 -12.08 3.32 -7.27
C ALA A 228 -11.07 2.21 -7.60
N GLN A 229 -10.83 1.27 -6.68
CA GLN A 229 -9.92 0.14 -6.92
C GLN A 229 -10.43 -0.74 -8.06
N ALA A 230 -11.72 -1.06 -8.11
CA ALA A 230 -12.32 -1.83 -9.19
C ALA A 230 -12.14 -1.14 -10.56
N ALA A 231 -12.34 0.18 -10.62
CA ALA A 231 -12.12 0.95 -11.85
C ALA A 231 -10.64 0.90 -12.30
N MET A 232 -9.68 0.96 -11.37
CA MET A 232 -8.26 0.83 -11.67
C MET A 232 -7.92 -0.56 -12.22
N LEU A 233 -8.42 -1.63 -11.60
CA LEU A 233 -8.20 -3.01 -12.03
C LEU A 233 -8.78 -3.29 -13.43
N LEU A 234 -9.98 -2.79 -13.71
CA LEU A 234 -10.59 -2.90 -15.05
C LEU A 234 -9.74 -2.21 -16.12
N ARG A 235 -9.24 -1.00 -15.85
CA ARG A 235 -8.35 -0.29 -16.79
C ARG A 235 -7.02 -1.01 -16.96
N LEU A 236 -6.49 -1.60 -15.90
CA LEU A 236 -5.26 -2.37 -15.95
C LEU A 236 -5.45 -3.61 -16.83
N LYS A 237 -6.52 -4.38 -16.62
CA LYS A 237 -6.87 -5.54 -17.44
C LYS A 237 -6.98 -5.16 -18.93
N ALA A 238 -7.74 -4.11 -19.24
CA ALA A 238 -7.89 -3.63 -20.61
C ALA A 238 -6.56 -3.15 -21.23
N ALA A 239 -5.64 -2.59 -20.42
CA ALA A 239 -4.33 -2.17 -20.89
C ALA A 239 -3.41 -3.34 -21.21
N VAL A 240 -3.49 -4.43 -20.43
CA VAL A 240 -2.72 -5.67 -20.64
C VAL A 240 -3.24 -6.43 -21.86
N GLU A 241 -4.55 -6.55 -22.02
CA GLU A 241 -5.16 -7.26 -23.15
C GLU A 241 -4.82 -6.63 -24.50
N LYS A 242 -4.68 -5.31 -24.57
CA LYS A 242 -4.30 -4.57 -25.80
C LYS A 242 -2.83 -4.79 -26.22
N GLN A 243 -2.01 -5.42 -25.37
CA GLN A 243 -0.59 -5.66 -25.65
C GLN A 243 -0.29 -7.10 -26.06
N LYS A 244 -1.29 -7.96 -26.03
CA LYS A 244 -1.25 -9.32 -26.57
C LYS A 244 -1.59 -9.31 -28.07
#